data_7d2f5f561cc99e123af1417ec0a86263
#
_entry.id   7d2f5f561cc99e123af1417ec0a86263
#
_cell.length_a   1.000
_cell.length_b   1.000
_cell.length_c   1.000
_cell.angle_alpha   90.00
_cell.angle_beta   90.00
_cell.angle_gamma   90.00
#
_symmetry.space_group_name_H-M   'P 1'
#
loop_
_entity.id
_entity.type
_entity.pdbx_description
1 polymer ?
#
loop_
_entity_poly.entity_id
_entity_poly.type
_entity_poly.pdbx_seq_one_letter_code
_entity_poly.pdbx_strand_id
1 'polypeptide(L)'
;MPASLGRGLWLFTDCACIRQARAEERSRREQLLAVPAAHPLPPGLQEKSFAGFRVTDFNRDAYEDSWAFARNFEKINDGKGLILAGPSGTGKTHLAAAIANELRSRFSVAFVYLPTLLEKMRMTNVPLEPLLHADLLVVDDLGSERATDWTMERLLIIVDGRLNNLKPTVFTTNYDLQDLDKRVGMRVASRVLGSNLHLLLRGPDFRLLSVGY
;
A
#
# COMPACT_ATOMS: atom_id res chain seq x y z
N MET A 1 48.40 30.39 -16.17
CA MET A 1 47.36 30.58 -17.17
C MET A 1 46.51 29.33 -17.22
N PRO A 2 45.35 29.28 -16.67
CA PRO A 2 44.44 28.13 -16.87
C PRO A 2 43.69 28.33 -18.19
N ALA A 3 43.70 27.28 -19.00
CA ALA A 3 43.00 27.24 -20.29
C ALA A 3 41.50 27.28 -20.10
N SER A 4 40.82 28.16 -20.82
CA SER A 4 39.39 28.27 -20.95
C SER A 4 38.83 27.05 -21.65
N LEU A 5 38.17 26.17 -20.90
CA LEU A 5 37.31 25.13 -21.45
C LEU A 5 35.88 25.62 -21.42
N GLY A 6 35.24 25.59 -22.56
CA GLY A 6 33.92 26.13 -22.84
C GLY A 6 32.79 25.47 -22.09
N ARG A 7 31.74 26.30 -21.97
CA ARG A 7 30.36 26.02 -21.53
C ARG A 7 30.17 24.88 -20.53
N GLY A 8 30.11 25.29 -19.26
CA GLY A 8 30.08 24.44 -18.10
C GLY A 8 28.87 23.49 -18.04
N LEU A 9 29.19 22.23 -18.20
CA LEU A 9 28.43 21.17 -17.55
C LEU A 9 28.97 21.12 -16.11
N TRP A 10 28.26 21.71 -15.17
CA TRP A 10 28.53 21.48 -13.75
C TRP A 10 28.11 20.05 -13.46
N LEU A 11 29.05 19.11 -13.57
CA LEU A 11 28.89 17.77 -12.99
C LEU A 11 28.91 17.96 -11.48
N PHE A 12 27.73 18.02 -10.87
CA PHE A 12 27.59 17.87 -9.43
C PHE A 12 28.01 16.45 -9.09
N THR A 13 29.30 16.25 -8.83
CA THR A 13 29.77 15.02 -8.20
C THR A 13 29.21 15.02 -6.78
N ASP A 14 28.31 14.09 -6.50
CA ASP A 14 27.78 13.89 -5.16
C ASP A 14 28.94 13.87 -4.16
N CYS A 15 28.85 14.64 -3.07
CA CYS A 15 29.86 14.60 -2.04
C CYS A 15 29.97 13.19 -1.44
N ALA A 16 31.09 12.87 -0.81
CA ALA A 16 31.30 11.55 -0.22
C ALA A 16 30.18 11.16 0.76
N CYS A 17 29.64 12.13 1.50
CA CYS A 17 28.53 11.93 2.44
C CYS A 17 27.22 11.52 1.73
N ILE A 18 26.91 12.12 0.57
CA ILE A 18 25.71 11.77 -0.22
C ILE A 18 25.88 10.37 -0.84
N ARG A 19 27.09 10.05 -1.34
CA ARG A 19 27.37 8.72 -1.88
C ARG A 19 27.29 7.64 -0.81
N GLN A 20 27.78 7.92 0.38
CA GLN A 20 27.71 7.00 1.51
C GLN A 20 26.25 6.81 1.97
N ALA A 21 25.49 7.87 2.13
CA ALA A 21 24.07 7.78 2.49
C ALA A 21 23.25 6.97 1.46
N ARG A 22 23.50 7.19 0.16
CA ARG A 22 22.86 6.41 -0.92
C ARG A 22 23.30 4.94 -0.92
N ALA A 23 24.56 4.66 -0.60
CA ALA A 23 25.07 3.29 -0.50
C ALA A 23 24.48 2.55 0.70
N GLU A 24 24.36 3.22 1.83
CA GLU A 24 23.72 2.67 3.04
C GLU A 24 22.21 2.43 2.82
N GLU A 25 21.52 3.37 2.17
CA GLU A 25 20.11 3.22 1.79
C GLU A 25 19.92 2.08 0.80
N ARG A 26 20.80 1.94 -0.20
CA ARG A 26 20.79 0.84 -1.16
C ARG A 26 21.04 -0.51 -0.47
N SER A 27 22.05 -0.59 0.39
CA SER A 27 22.36 -1.81 1.16
C SER A 27 21.20 -2.19 2.09
N ARG A 28 20.60 -1.22 2.78
CA ARG A 28 19.41 -1.42 3.62
C ARG A 28 18.22 -1.90 2.78
N ARG A 29 18.04 -1.34 1.59
CA ARG A 29 16.98 -1.74 0.63
C ARG A 29 17.22 -3.17 0.13
N GLU A 30 18.47 -3.52 -0.24
CA GLU A 30 18.84 -4.88 -0.66
C GLU A 30 18.63 -5.89 0.47
N GLN A 31 18.93 -5.52 1.72
CA GLN A 31 18.66 -6.36 2.89
C GLN A 31 17.15 -6.53 3.14
N LEU A 32 16.35 -5.48 2.99
CA LEU A 32 14.88 -5.55 3.12
C LEU A 32 14.24 -6.40 2.02
N LEU A 33 14.77 -6.36 0.80
CA LEU A 33 14.33 -7.20 -0.32
C LEU A 33 14.81 -8.66 -0.19
N ALA A 34 15.96 -8.88 0.45
CA ALA A 34 16.51 -10.21 0.70
C ALA A 34 15.85 -10.94 1.86
N VAL A 35 15.21 -10.21 2.80
CA VAL A 35 14.36 -10.83 3.82
C VAL A 35 13.07 -11.29 3.12
N PRO A 36 12.73 -12.60 3.16
CA PRO A 36 11.43 -13.05 2.67
C PRO A 36 10.37 -12.15 3.29
N ALA A 37 9.54 -11.51 2.47
CA ALA A 37 8.56 -10.57 2.97
C ALA A 37 7.80 -11.26 4.11
N ALA A 38 7.87 -10.72 5.33
CA ALA A 38 7.22 -11.32 6.50
C ALA A 38 5.72 -11.50 6.27
N HIS A 39 5.19 -10.78 5.27
CA HIS A 39 3.82 -10.80 4.81
C HIS A 39 3.78 -10.83 3.26
N PRO A 40 4.11 -11.98 2.62
CA PRO A 40 4.06 -12.12 1.16
C PRO A 40 2.61 -12.11 0.69
N LEU A 41 2.41 -11.77 -0.59
CA LEU A 41 1.10 -11.90 -1.21
C LEU A 41 0.60 -13.34 -1.12
N PRO A 42 -0.67 -13.56 -0.73
CA PRO A 42 -1.29 -14.87 -0.80
C PRO A 42 -1.18 -15.49 -2.20
N PRO A 43 -0.99 -16.82 -2.33
CA PRO A 43 -0.83 -17.48 -3.64
C PRO A 43 -1.90 -17.10 -4.66
N GLY A 44 -3.16 -17.03 -4.27
CA GLY A 44 -4.28 -16.64 -5.16
C GLY A 44 -4.24 -15.19 -5.65
N LEU A 45 -3.36 -14.35 -5.08
CA LEU A 45 -3.21 -12.94 -5.46
C LEU A 45 -1.92 -12.67 -6.25
N GLN A 46 -1.00 -13.64 -6.32
CA GLN A 46 0.30 -13.45 -6.96
C GLN A 46 0.23 -13.21 -8.48
N GLU A 47 -0.83 -13.70 -9.12
CA GLU A 47 -1.07 -13.52 -10.57
C GLU A 47 -1.98 -12.33 -10.89
N LYS A 48 -2.50 -11.61 -9.87
CA LYS A 48 -3.34 -10.45 -10.10
C LYS A 48 -2.50 -9.30 -10.66
N SER A 49 -2.91 -8.80 -11.82
CA SER A 49 -2.22 -7.73 -12.53
C SER A 49 -3.22 -6.71 -13.06
N PHE A 50 -2.74 -5.53 -13.42
CA PHE A 50 -3.55 -4.53 -14.10
C PHE A 50 -4.08 -5.03 -15.44
N ALA A 51 -3.28 -5.80 -16.20
CA ALA A 51 -3.69 -6.39 -17.48
C ALA A 51 -4.83 -7.41 -17.32
N GLY A 52 -4.86 -8.13 -16.19
CA GLY A 52 -5.91 -9.10 -15.89
C GLY A 52 -7.17 -8.50 -15.24
N PHE A 53 -7.20 -7.17 -15.03
CA PHE A 53 -8.35 -6.52 -14.43
C PHE A 53 -9.43 -6.19 -15.47
N ARG A 54 -10.67 -6.52 -15.17
CA ARG A 54 -11.81 -6.20 -16.05
C ARG A 54 -12.25 -4.75 -15.84
N VAL A 55 -11.80 -3.85 -16.71
CA VAL A 55 -12.19 -2.44 -16.70
C VAL A 55 -13.62 -2.29 -17.25
N THR A 56 -14.42 -1.49 -16.58
CA THR A 56 -15.79 -1.10 -16.96
C THR A 56 -15.97 0.39 -16.65
N ASP A 57 -17.07 0.99 -17.10
CA ASP A 57 -17.35 2.40 -16.80
C ASP A 57 -17.55 2.66 -15.29
N PHE A 58 -17.88 1.63 -14.51
CA PHE A 58 -18.08 1.76 -13.07
C PHE A 58 -16.81 1.73 -12.22
N ASN A 59 -15.67 1.30 -12.79
CA ASN A 59 -14.41 1.13 -12.07
C ASN A 59 -13.19 1.72 -12.80
N ARG A 60 -13.40 2.38 -13.95
CA ARG A 60 -12.35 2.94 -14.80
C ARG A 60 -11.45 3.92 -14.04
N ASP A 61 -12.05 4.91 -13.38
CA ASP A 61 -11.28 5.93 -12.65
C ASP A 61 -10.43 5.29 -11.56
N ALA A 62 -11.01 4.36 -10.79
CA ALA A 62 -10.28 3.64 -9.75
C ALA A 62 -9.13 2.78 -10.33
N TYR A 63 -9.31 2.19 -11.50
CA TYR A 63 -8.27 1.48 -12.22
C TYR A 63 -7.13 2.40 -12.65
N GLU A 64 -7.47 3.52 -13.31
CA GLU A 64 -6.49 4.47 -13.85
C GLU A 64 -5.67 5.12 -12.73
N ASP A 65 -6.32 5.55 -11.65
CA ASP A 65 -5.66 6.13 -10.48
C ASP A 65 -4.78 5.09 -9.74
N SER A 66 -5.24 3.85 -9.62
CA SER A 66 -4.45 2.77 -9.05
C SER A 66 -3.19 2.48 -9.87
N TRP A 67 -3.32 2.49 -11.20
CA TRP A 67 -2.20 2.31 -12.10
C TRP A 67 -1.25 3.49 -12.07
N ALA A 68 -1.78 4.72 -12.08
CA ALA A 68 -0.97 5.94 -11.93
C ALA A 68 -0.20 5.95 -10.61
N PHE A 69 -0.82 5.54 -9.50
CA PHE A 69 -0.16 5.37 -8.20
C PHE A 69 1.02 4.43 -8.29
N ALA A 70 0.84 3.21 -8.85
CA ALA A 70 1.90 2.23 -8.97
C ALA A 70 3.06 2.72 -9.85
N ARG A 71 2.77 3.36 -10.98
CA ARG A 71 3.80 3.89 -11.90
C ARG A 71 4.59 5.06 -11.35
N ASN A 72 3.98 5.88 -10.51
CA ASN A 72 4.61 7.06 -9.92
C ASN A 72 5.06 6.85 -8.47
N PHE A 73 5.07 5.61 -7.99
CA PHE A 73 5.33 5.29 -6.60
C PHE A 73 6.65 5.88 -6.06
N GLU A 74 7.70 5.92 -6.86
CA GLU A 74 9.00 6.51 -6.50
C GLU A 74 8.94 8.02 -6.18
N LYS A 75 7.90 8.71 -6.67
CA LYS A 75 7.71 10.15 -6.46
C LYS A 75 6.90 10.47 -5.20
N ILE A 76 6.32 9.45 -4.57
CA ILE A 76 5.52 9.62 -3.36
C ILE A 76 6.48 9.81 -2.19
N ASN A 77 6.49 11.01 -1.63
CA ASN A 77 7.37 11.41 -0.53
C ASN A 77 6.62 11.97 0.67
N ASP A 78 5.29 12.04 0.59
CA ASP A 78 4.40 12.56 1.62
C ASP A 78 3.62 11.46 2.37
N GLY A 79 3.89 10.19 2.05
CA GLY A 79 3.24 9.02 2.66
C GLY A 79 1.80 8.78 2.23
N LYS A 80 1.28 9.55 1.26
CA LYS A 80 -0.08 9.36 0.76
C LYS A 80 -0.23 8.02 0.06
N GLY A 81 -1.27 7.30 0.44
CA GLY A 81 -1.66 6.03 -0.16
C GLY A 81 -3.04 6.08 -0.81
N LEU A 82 -3.71 4.94 -0.86
CA LEU A 82 -5.03 4.79 -1.49
C LEU A 82 -6.01 4.11 -0.53
N ILE A 83 -7.29 4.45 -0.68
CA ILE A 83 -8.41 3.66 -0.15
C ILE A 83 -9.27 3.21 -1.32
N LEU A 84 -9.35 1.90 -1.53
CA LEU A 84 -10.23 1.25 -2.49
C LEU A 84 -11.51 0.83 -1.76
N ALA A 85 -12.59 1.57 -1.96
CA ALA A 85 -13.86 1.34 -1.28
C ALA A 85 -14.97 0.93 -2.25
N GLY A 86 -15.92 0.14 -1.79
CA GLY A 86 -17.08 -0.25 -2.58
C GLY A 86 -17.60 -1.66 -2.25
N PRO A 87 -18.70 -2.09 -2.85
CA PRO A 87 -19.34 -3.38 -2.58
C PRO A 87 -18.40 -4.57 -2.79
N SER A 88 -18.75 -5.71 -2.21
CA SER A 88 -18.03 -6.97 -2.39
C SER A 88 -17.99 -7.36 -3.88
N GLY A 89 -16.89 -7.97 -4.33
CA GLY A 89 -16.76 -8.47 -5.70
C GLY A 89 -16.47 -7.44 -6.77
N THR A 90 -16.35 -6.14 -6.46
CA THR A 90 -16.07 -5.07 -7.44
C THR A 90 -14.60 -4.98 -7.90
N GLY A 91 -13.69 -5.77 -7.31
CA GLY A 91 -12.29 -5.84 -7.75
C GLY A 91 -11.28 -5.10 -6.88
N LYS A 92 -11.66 -4.58 -5.70
CA LYS A 92 -10.76 -3.85 -4.78
C LYS A 92 -9.47 -4.62 -4.45
N THR A 93 -9.62 -5.83 -3.92
CA THR A 93 -8.48 -6.72 -3.60
C THR A 93 -7.66 -7.05 -4.84
N HIS A 94 -8.27 -7.16 -6.04
CA HIS A 94 -7.54 -7.37 -7.29
C HIS A 94 -6.64 -6.16 -7.60
N LEU A 95 -7.16 -4.93 -7.54
CA LEU A 95 -6.35 -3.72 -7.79
C LEU A 95 -5.26 -3.55 -6.73
N ALA A 96 -5.57 -3.77 -5.46
CA ALA A 96 -4.58 -3.72 -4.38
C ALA A 96 -3.44 -4.74 -4.61
N ALA A 97 -3.78 -5.97 -5.03
CA ALA A 97 -2.81 -6.99 -5.37
C ALA A 97 -2.03 -6.66 -6.66
N ALA A 98 -2.67 -6.06 -7.67
CA ALA A 98 -2.01 -5.61 -8.89
C ALA A 98 -0.95 -4.53 -8.59
N ILE A 99 -1.27 -3.55 -7.73
CA ILE A 99 -0.31 -2.56 -7.24
C ILE A 99 0.87 -3.24 -6.54
N ALA A 100 0.60 -4.16 -5.62
CA ALA A 100 1.62 -4.90 -4.88
C ALA A 100 2.53 -5.71 -5.82
N ASN A 101 1.95 -6.41 -6.79
CA ASN A 101 2.70 -7.21 -7.78
C ASN A 101 3.58 -6.34 -8.68
N GLU A 102 3.11 -5.16 -9.10
CA GLU A 102 3.88 -4.21 -9.91
C GLU A 102 5.09 -3.68 -9.15
N LEU A 103 4.95 -3.47 -7.84
CA LEU A 103 5.98 -2.83 -7.02
C LEU A 103 6.99 -3.79 -6.39
N ARG A 104 6.61 -5.05 -6.12
CA ARG A 104 7.43 -5.99 -5.34
C ARG A 104 8.81 -6.32 -5.92
N SER A 105 9.02 -6.09 -7.22
CA SER A 105 10.34 -6.29 -7.85
C SER A 105 11.33 -5.17 -7.54
N ARG A 106 10.84 -4.00 -7.07
CA ARG A 106 11.62 -2.79 -6.85
C ARG A 106 11.54 -2.26 -5.43
N PHE A 107 10.51 -2.64 -4.68
CA PHE A 107 10.20 -2.13 -3.34
C PHE A 107 9.88 -3.26 -2.37
N SER A 108 10.11 -3.01 -1.08
CA SER A 108 9.62 -3.91 -0.04
C SER A 108 8.10 -3.73 0.10
N VAL A 109 7.35 -4.79 -0.19
CA VAL A 109 5.88 -4.78 -0.16
C VAL A 109 5.39 -5.80 0.85
N ALA A 110 4.59 -5.35 1.81
CA ALA A 110 3.85 -6.22 2.72
C ALA A 110 2.37 -6.24 2.33
N PHE A 111 1.76 -7.43 2.31
CA PHE A 111 0.33 -7.61 2.06
C PHE A 111 -0.29 -8.34 3.24
N VAL A 112 -1.31 -7.74 3.87
CA VAL A 112 -1.99 -8.33 5.01
C VAL A 112 -3.50 -8.35 4.80
N TYR A 113 -4.11 -9.50 5.07
CA TYR A 113 -5.55 -9.61 5.30
C TYR A 113 -5.80 -9.28 6.77
N LEU A 114 -6.42 -8.14 7.01
CA LEU A 114 -6.46 -7.52 8.34
C LEU A 114 -7.07 -8.41 9.43
N PRO A 115 -8.21 -9.09 9.22
CA PRO A 115 -8.78 -9.97 10.25
C PRO A 115 -7.80 -11.06 10.71
N THR A 116 -7.13 -11.70 9.76
CA THR A 116 -6.14 -12.75 10.08
C THR A 116 -4.90 -12.19 10.78
N LEU A 117 -4.45 -11.00 10.40
CA LEU A 117 -3.34 -10.34 11.07
C LEU A 117 -3.66 -10.06 12.54
N LEU A 118 -4.81 -9.48 12.82
CA LEU A 118 -5.24 -9.15 14.19
C LEU A 118 -5.46 -10.42 15.03
N GLU A 119 -5.99 -11.48 14.44
CA GLU A 119 -6.12 -12.77 15.13
C GLU A 119 -4.75 -13.34 15.51
N LYS A 120 -3.79 -13.34 14.58
CA LYS A 120 -2.41 -13.76 14.86
C LYS A 120 -1.77 -12.91 15.96
N MET A 121 -1.97 -11.58 15.94
CA MET A 121 -1.47 -10.68 16.98
C MET A 121 -2.05 -10.94 18.37
N ARG A 122 -3.25 -11.51 18.46
CA ARG A 122 -3.83 -11.92 19.74
C ARG A 122 -3.20 -13.19 20.28
N MET A 123 -2.84 -14.11 19.40
CA MET A 123 -2.33 -15.43 19.76
C MET A 123 -0.81 -15.43 19.95
N THR A 124 -0.10 -14.56 19.26
CA THR A 124 1.36 -14.54 19.20
C THR A 124 1.90 -13.13 19.18
N ASN A 125 3.16 -12.97 19.57
CA ASN A 125 3.86 -11.70 19.42
C ASN A 125 4.29 -11.51 17.95
N VAL A 126 3.43 -10.89 17.13
CA VAL A 126 3.74 -10.57 15.73
C VAL A 126 4.57 -9.29 15.71
N PRO A 127 5.80 -9.30 15.15
CA PRO A 127 6.61 -8.09 15.03
C PRO A 127 5.94 -7.10 14.09
N LEU A 128 5.86 -5.83 14.52
CA LEU A 128 5.25 -4.76 13.73
C LEU A 128 6.23 -4.10 12.75
N GLU A 129 7.53 -4.22 13.02
CA GLU A 129 8.60 -3.59 12.22
C GLU A 129 8.47 -3.85 10.72
N PRO A 130 8.19 -5.09 10.25
CA PRO A 130 8.00 -5.34 8.82
C PRO A 130 6.83 -4.56 8.22
N LEU A 131 5.76 -4.36 9.00
CA LEU A 131 4.59 -3.59 8.55
C LEU A 131 4.86 -2.08 8.56
N LEU A 132 5.59 -1.60 9.57
CA LEU A 132 5.89 -0.18 9.74
C LEU A 132 6.90 0.33 8.72
N HIS A 133 7.86 -0.51 8.32
CA HIS A 133 9.00 -0.11 7.49
C HIS A 133 8.91 -0.57 6.02
N ALA A 134 7.98 -1.46 5.65
CA ALA A 134 7.76 -1.79 4.25
C ALA A 134 7.51 -0.50 3.43
N ASP A 135 8.09 -0.42 2.22
CA ASP A 135 7.88 0.74 1.35
C ASP A 135 6.40 0.89 1.00
N LEU A 136 5.71 -0.22 0.74
CA LEU A 136 4.26 -0.28 0.60
C LEU A 136 3.67 -1.31 1.56
N LEU A 137 2.62 -0.93 2.28
CA LEU A 137 1.74 -1.85 2.99
C LEU A 137 0.38 -1.90 2.29
N VAL A 138 -0.11 -3.10 2.02
CA VAL A 138 -1.50 -3.32 1.63
C VAL A 138 -2.24 -3.92 2.81
N VAL A 139 -3.32 -3.26 3.23
CA VAL A 139 -4.24 -3.71 4.27
C VAL A 139 -5.57 -4.04 3.62
N ASP A 140 -5.81 -5.34 3.43
CA ASP A 140 -7.02 -5.83 2.77
C ASP A 140 -8.15 -6.04 3.77
N ASP A 141 -9.35 -5.60 3.41
CA ASP A 141 -10.63 -5.78 4.10
C ASP A 141 -10.75 -5.01 5.44
N LEU A 142 -10.32 -3.74 5.44
CA LEU A 142 -10.42 -2.83 6.57
C LEU A 142 -11.88 -2.65 7.03
N GLY A 143 -12.13 -2.81 8.32
CA GLY A 143 -13.43 -2.64 8.97
C GLY A 143 -14.27 -3.91 9.02
N SER A 144 -13.79 -5.04 8.47
CA SER A 144 -14.47 -6.34 8.58
C SER A 144 -14.22 -7.04 9.92
N GLU A 145 -13.18 -6.64 10.63
CA GLU A 145 -12.84 -7.13 11.96
C GLU A 145 -13.84 -6.65 13.01
N ARG A 146 -13.91 -7.40 14.11
CA ARG A 146 -14.71 -6.97 15.26
C ARG A 146 -14.08 -5.75 15.92
N ALA A 147 -14.79 -4.63 15.93
CA ALA A 147 -14.39 -3.41 16.60
C ALA A 147 -14.28 -3.65 18.12
N THR A 148 -13.07 -3.62 18.66
CA THR A 148 -12.76 -3.65 20.08
C THR A 148 -11.68 -2.61 20.35
N ASP A 149 -11.56 -2.13 21.60
CA ASP A 149 -10.52 -1.16 21.96
C ASP A 149 -9.13 -1.69 21.58
N TRP A 150 -8.88 -2.98 21.76
CA TRP A 150 -7.62 -3.60 21.39
C TRP A 150 -7.36 -3.57 19.87
N THR A 151 -8.37 -3.90 19.03
CA THR A 151 -8.22 -3.86 17.57
C THR A 151 -7.98 -2.44 17.08
N MET A 152 -8.73 -1.48 17.61
CA MET A 152 -8.57 -0.06 17.29
C MET A 152 -7.20 0.47 17.68
N GLU A 153 -6.67 0.07 18.85
CA GLU A 153 -5.33 0.44 19.29
C GLU A 153 -4.25 -0.14 18.37
N ARG A 154 -4.34 -1.43 17.99
CA ARG A 154 -3.37 -2.05 17.07
C ARG A 154 -3.37 -1.37 15.69
N LEU A 155 -4.56 -1.10 15.15
CA LEU A 155 -4.70 -0.35 13.90
C LEU A 155 -4.09 1.05 14.00
N LEU A 156 -4.36 1.76 15.09
CA LEU A 156 -3.81 3.09 15.31
C LEU A 156 -2.28 3.09 15.32
N ILE A 157 -1.66 2.12 16.00
CA ILE A 157 -0.20 1.98 16.03
C ILE A 157 0.35 1.78 14.62
N ILE A 158 -0.26 0.92 13.81
CA ILE A 158 0.19 0.66 12.44
C ILE A 158 0.01 1.90 11.57
N VAL A 159 -1.17 2.52 11.61
CA VAL A 159 -1.49 3.69 10.78
C VAL A 159 -0.60 4.88 11.16
N ASP A 160 -0.51 5.23 12.45
CA ASP A 160 0.33 6.34 12.93
C ASP A 160 1.81 6.09 12.67
N GLY A 161 2.29 4.87 12.92
CA GLY A 161 3.68 4.53 12.67
C GLY A 161 4.06 4.69 11.19
N ARG A 162 3.18 4.34 10.28
CA ARG A 162 3.43 4.51 8.83
C ARG A 162 3.33 5.96 8.39
N LEU A 163 2.33 6.70 8.85
CA LEU A 163 2.18 8.13 8.55
C LEU A 163 3.40 8.93 9.03
N ASN A 164 3.86 8.68 10.25
CA ASN A 164 5.04 9.35 10.80
C ASN A 164 6.34 9.01 10.04
N ASN A 165 6.39 7.82 9.41
CA ASN A 165 7.51 7.39 8.57
C ASN A 165 7.31 7.74 7.08
N LEU A 166 6.26 8.48 6.73
CA LEU A 166 5.91 8.84 5.35
C LEU A 166 5.85 7.61 4.41
N LYS A 167 5.30 6.49 4.92
CA LYS A 167 5.19 5.22 4.19
C LYS A 167 3.76 5.03 3.66
N PRO A 168 3.56 5.02 2.33
CA PRO A 168 2.25 4.84 1.72
C PRO A 168 1.59 3.53 2.11
N THR A 169 0.26 3.59 2.30
CA THR A 169 -0.55 2.40 2.59
C THR A 169 -1.74 2.33 1.64
N VAL A 170 -2.01 1.15 1.10
CA VAL A 170 -3.21 0.88 0.31
C VAL A 170 -4.19 0.11 1.17
N PHE A 171 -5.37 0.67 1.38
CA PHE A 171 -6.46 0.03 2.10
C PHE A 171 -7.54 -0.44 1.14
N THR A 172 -8.15 -1.59 1.41
CA THR A 172 -9.44 -1.95 0.80
C THR A 172 -10.51 -2.01 1.87
N THR A 173 -11.74 -1.65 1.53
CA THR A 173 -12.89 -1.75 2.45
C THR A 173 -14.18 -2.02 1.68
N ASN A 174 -15.08 -2.80 2.31
CA ASN A 174 -16.43 -3.05 1.80
C ASN A 174 -17.45 -2.04 2.34
N TYR A 175 -17.04 -1.15 3.23
CA TYR A 175 -17.89 -0.19 3.89
C TYR A 175 -17.84 1.17 3.21
N ASP A 176 -18.93 1.92 3.35
CA ASP A 176 -18.94 3.31 2.95
C ASP A 176 -17.96 4.12 3.79
N LEU A 177 -17.22 5.02 3.14
CA LEU A 177 -16.21 5.83 3.82
C LEU A 177 -16.80 6.73 4.91
N GLN A 178 -18.08 7.10 4.78
CA GLN A 178 -18.81 7.89 5.79
C GLN A 178 -19.07 7.11 7.09
N ASP A 179 -19.11 5.78 7.01
CA ASP A 179 -19.38 4.89 8.14
C ASP A 179 -18.12 4.18 8.66
N LEU A 180 -16.96 4.52 8.11
CA LEU A 180 -15.70 3.86 8.46
C LEU A 180 -15.32 4.07 9.93
N ASP A 181 -15.65 5.23 10.50
CA ASP A 181 -15.41 5.57 11.91
C ASP A 181 -16.15 4.62 12.88
N LYS A 182 -17.34 4.17 12.51
CA LYS A 182 -18.13 3.19 13.28
C LYS A 182 -17.47 1.80 13.31
N ARG A 183 -16.61 1.53 12.35
CA ARG A 183 -15.94 0.22 12.19
C ARG A 183 -14.56 0.19 12.82
N VAL A 184 -13.75 1.20 12.54
CA VAL A 184 -12.33 1.23 12.97
C VAL A 184 -12.05 2.27 14.06
N GLY A 185 -13.07 2.99 14.50
CA GLY A 185 -12.96 4.10 15.45
C GLY A 185 -12.55 5.41 14.80
N MET A 186 -13.03 6.51 15.37
CA MET A 186 -12.87 7.87 14.84
C MET A 186 -11.39 8.24 14.58
N ARG A 187 -10.48 7.85 15.49
CA ARG A 187 -9.05 8.19 15.37
C ARG A 187 -8.39 7.53 14.17
N VAL A 188 -8.65 6.25 13.93
CA VAL A 188 -8.12 5.50 12.80
C VAL A 188 -8.76 6.02 11.51
N ALA A 189 -10.09 6.15 11.47
CA ALA A 189 -10.82 6.63 10.30
C ALA A 189 -10.32 8.02 9.86
N SER A 190 -10.18 8.96 10.79
CA SER A 190 -9.68 10.31 10.48
C SER A 190 -8.30 10.30 9.81
N ARG A 191 -7.37 9.46 10.27
CA ARG A 191 -6.04 9.33 9.69
C ARG A 191 -6.06 8.66 8.33
N VAL A 192 -6.78 7.54 8.24
CA VAL A 192 -6.90 6.78 6.99
C VAL A 192 -7.57 7.62 5.90
N LEU A 193 -8.66 8.33 6.23
CA LEU A 193 -9.35 9.19 5.26
C LEU A 193 -8.57 10.46 4.94
N GLY A 194 -7.92 11.08 5.94
CA GLY A 194 -7.21 12.34 5.75
C GLY A 194 -5.90 12.25 4.98
N SER A 195 -5.29 11.06 4.92
CA SER A 195 -3.96 10.87 4.33
C SER A 195 -3.93 10.06 3.03
N ASN A 196 -5.08 9.63 2.51
CA ASN A 196 -5.14 8.76 1.33
C ASN A 196 -6.10 9.30 0.27
N LEU A 197 -5.84 8.97 -0.99
CA LEU A 197 -6.77 9.20 -2.10
C LEU A 197 -7.90 8.15 -2.05
N HIS A 198 -9.14 8.61 -2.19
CA HIS A 198 -10.31 7.75 -2.11
C HIS A 198 -10.76 7.31 -3.51
N LEU A 199 -10.71 6.01 -3.77
CA LEU A 199 -11.11 5.39 -5.02
C LEU A 199 -12.36 4.53 -4.79
N LEU A 200 -13.46 4.91 -5.42
CA LEU A 200 -14.73 4.21 -5.28
C LEU A 200 -14.92 3.23 -6.44
N LEU A 201 -14.98 1.94 -6.12
CA LEU A 201 -15.32 0.90 -7.07
C LEU A 201 -16.83 0.60 -6.98
N ARG A 202 -17.52 0.78 -8.08
CA ARG A 202 -18.93 0.46 -8.22
C ARG A 202 -19.11 -0.72 -9.18
N GLY A 203 -20.32 -1.19 -9.33
CA GLY A 203 -20.64 -2.27 -10.27
C GLY A 203 -21.07 -3.57 -9.58
N PRO A 204 -21.32 -4.62 -10.38
CA PRO A 204 -21.78 -5.91 -9.90
C PRO A 204 -20.65 -6.68 -9.20
N ASP A 205 -21.03 -7.75 -8.50
CA ASP A 205 -20.04 -8.74 -8.04
C ASP A 205 -19.53 -9.54 -9.25
N PHE A 206 -18.30 -9.24 -9.70
CA PHE A 206 -17.68 -9.89 -10.86
C PHE A 206 -17.38 -11.37 -10.66
N ARG A 207 -17.33 -11.87 -9.42
CA ARG A 207 -17.18 -13.30 -9.11
C ARG A 207 -18.42 -14.10 -9.51
N LEU A 208 -19.60 -13.49 -9.35
CA LEU A 208 -20.87 -14.13 -9.73
C LEU A 208 -21.08 -14.15 -11.25
N LEU A 209 -20.54 -13.16 -11.98
CA LEU A 209 -20.63 -13.10 -13.43
C LEU A 209 -19.72 -14.09 -14.15
N SER A 210 -18.72 -14.64 -13.48
CA SER A 210 -17.82 -15.66 -14.03
C SER A 210 -18.37 -17.09 -13.86
N VAL A 211 -19.36 -17.27 -13.02
CA VAL A 211 -20.08 -18.54 -12.85
C VAL A 211 -21.36 -18.36 -13.66
N GLY A 212 -21.30 -18.68 -14.98
CA GLY A 212 -22.49 -18.59 -15.83
C GLY A 212 -23.65 -19.42 -15.24
N TYR A 213 -24.73 -18.73 -14.84
CA TYR A 213 -26.04 -19.32 -14.67
C TYR A 213 -26.74 -19.41 -16.03
#